data_f1116ae86d57201cdbae6434503593ca
#
_entry.id   f1116ae86d57201cdbae6434503593ca
#
_cell.length_a   1.000
_cell.length_b   1.000
_cell.length_c   1.000
_cell.angle_alpha   90.00
_cell.angle_beta   90.00
_cell.angle_gamma   90.00
#
_symmetry.space_group_name_H-M   'P 1'
#
loop_
_entity.id
_entity.type
_entity.pdbx_description
1 polymer ?
#
loop_
_entity_poly.entity_id
_entity_poly.type
_entity_poly.pdbx_seq_one_letter_code
_entity_poly.pdbx_strand_id
1 'polypeptide(L)'
;MSDLVTGRTGDWEVVIGLEVHAQVSSKAKLFSGASASFGSAPNENVSLVDAAMPGMLPVINRECVYQAIRTGLGLKAQINLTSVFDRKNYFYADLPQGYQISQFKDPIVGEGSLRIVMADGSTRDIGIERLHLEQDAGKSMHDQHPTKSYIDLNRTGVALMEIVSRPDMRSAAEAAAYVRKLRSILRYLGTCDGNMEEGSLRADVNVSVRRPGGPLGTRTETKNLNSLRFIQLAIDHEVARQIEIIEDGGTIDQETRLFDTATGATRTMRSKEDAHDYRYFPDPDLLPMIVTQDEVDALASALPELPDDIRDRLMGEYGLSAYDAAVITEERDTARYYEAASDGRDRKLVANWMTVELFGALNKSGKSLENCPITPEKLGELVGLISDGTISGRIAKDVFAEMFETGKGAAAIVDEKGLKQVSDSGAIETLIDQVLAANQDKVDDYRGGKDKLFGFFVGQVMKESGGQANPGMVNQILRSKLDGA
;
A
#
# COMPACT_ATOMS: atom_id res chain seq x y z
N MET A 1 6.88 23.90 4.90
CA MET A 1 8.31 24.31 5.03
C MET A 1 9.11 23.04 4.81
N SER A 2 10.11 23.03 3.92
CA SER A 2 10.98 21.88 3.74
C SER A 2 11.69 21.60 5.05
N ASP A 3 11.68 20.34 5.50
CA ASP A 3 12.41 19.93 6.69
C ASP A 3 13.91 20.11 6.41
N LEU A 4 14.51 21.13 7.02
CA LEU A 4 15.95 21.38 6.94
C LEU A 4 16.65 20.48 7.98
N VAL A 5 17.78 19.91 7.60
CA VAL A 5 18.65 19.16 8.51
C VAL A 5 19.70 20.09 9.06
N THR A 6 19.72 20.28 10.37
CA THR A 6 20.72 21.14 11.04
C THR A 6 22.04 20.39 11.18
N GLY A 7 23.07 20.88 10.51
CA GLY A 7 24.47 20.46 10.68
C GLY A 7 25.24 21.37 11.62
N ARG A 8 26.55 21.11 11.78
CA ARG A 8 27.47 21.92 12.62
C ARG A 8 27.70 23.35 12.08
N THR A 9 27.60 23.50 10.74
CA THR A 9 27.90 24.76 10.05
C THR A 9 26.65 25.48 9.53
N GLY A 10 25.45 25.02 9.91
CA GLY A 10 24.15 25.58 9.52
C GLY A 10 23.25 24.53 8.86
N ASP A 11 22.13 24.99 8.31
CA ASP A 11 21.09 24.14 7.79
C ASP A 11 21.40 23.62 6.38
N TRP A 12 20.90 22.41 6.12
CA TRP A 12 21.01 21.70 4.86
C TRP A 12 19.63 21.32 4.32
N GLU A 13 19.46 21.45 3.01
CA GLU A 13 18.30 20.97 2.28
C GLU A 13 18.64 19.63 1.63
N VAL A 14 17.81 18.61 1.90
CA VAL A 14 17.92 17.29 1.28
C VAL A 14 17.23 17.31 -0.07
N VAL A 15 17.81 16.65 -1.09
CA VAL A 15 17.25 16.51 -2.43
C VAL A 15 17.27 15.04 -2.81
N ILE A 16 16.08 14.49 -3.07
CA ILE A 16 15.90 13.06 -3.32
C ILE A 16 15.13 12.85 -4.63
N GLY A 17 15.66 11.96 -5.47
CA GLY A 17 14.98 11.36 -6.61
C GLY A 17 14.96 9.85 -6.49
N LEU A 18 13.96 9.21 -7.05
CA LEU A 18 13.77 7.75 -7.00
C LEU A 18 13.65 7.17 -8.41
N GLU A 19 14.27 6.01 -8.60
CA GLU A 19 14.05 5.13 -9.74
C GLU A 19 13.36 3.87 -9.21
N VAL A 20 12.08 3.68 -9.56
CA VAL A 20 11.27 2.55 -9.08
C VAL A 20 11.08 1.56 -10.20
N HIS A 21 11.57 0.35 -9.99
CA HIS A 21 11.42 -0.77 -10.90
C HIS A 21 10.22 -1.63 -10.47
N ALA A 22 9.26 -1.78 -11.36
CA ALA A 22 8.05 -2.56 -11.13
C ALA A 22 7.93 -3.66 -12.19
N GLN A 23 7.93 -4.93 -11.76
CA GLN A 23 7.69 -6.05 -12.68
C GLN A 23 6.25 -5.98 -13.19
N VAL A 24 6.11 -6.07 -14.50
CA VAL A 24 4.80 -5.99 -15.16
C VAL A 24 4.01 -7.26 -14.91
N SER A 25 2.77 -7.11 -14.47
CA SER A 25 1.82 -8.23 -14.38
C SER A 25 1.47 -8.73 -15.78
N SER A 26 2.15 -9.79 -16.22
CA SER A 26 1.93 -10.46 -17.49
C SER A 26 2.18 -11.97 -17.34
N LYS A 27 1.48 -12.78 -18.12
CA LYS A 27 1.70 -14.24 -18.15
C LYS A 27 2.97 -14.63 -18.88
N ALA A 28 3.42 -13.83 -19.82
CA ALA A 28 4.61 -14.05 -20.62
C ALA A 28 5.57 -12.88 -20.48
N LYS A 29 6.85 -13.12 -20.77
CA LYS A 29 7.92 -12.15 -20.73
C LYS A 29 7.77 -11.03 -21.78
N LEU A 30 8.63 -10.00 -21.71
CA LEU A 30 8.52 -8.83 -22.59
C LEU A 30 8.74 -9.15 -24.07
N PHE A 31 9.70 -10.02 -24.38
CA PHE A 31 10.12 -10.31 -25.75
C PHE A 31 10.03 -11.79 -26.10
N SER A 32 9.45 -12.62 -25.25
CA SER A 32 9.31 -14.05 -25.48
C SER A 32 8.01 -14.61 -24.88
N GLY A 33 7.59 -15.79 -25.32
CA GLY A 33 6.44 -16.49 -24.77
C GLY A 33 6.72 -17.29 -23.49
N ALA A 34 7.93 -17.24 -22.93
CA ALA A 34 8.24 -17.93 -21.68
C ALA A 34 7.43 -17.33 -20.52
N SER A 35 7.13 -18.16 -19.52
CA SER A 35 6.35 -17.75 -18.36
C SER A 35 7.10 -16.66 -17.55
N ALA A 36 6.35 -15.67 -17.08
CA ALA A 36 6.84 -14.65 -16.14
C ALA A 36 6.55 -15.00 -14.66
N SER A 37 6.04 -16.23 -14.38
CA SER A 37 5.67 -16.65 -13.02
C SER A 37 6.89 -16.75 -12.10
N PHE A 38 6.71 -16.32 -10.85
CA PHE A 38 7.68 -16.46 -9.77
C PHE A 38 7.62 -17.86 -9.14
N GLY A 39 8.73 -18.33 -8.57
CA GLY A 39 8.78 -19.55 -7.74
C GLY A 39 8.98 -20.87 -8.49
N SER A 40 9.20 -20.85 -9.82
CA SER A 40 9.57 -22.07 -10.59
C SER A 40 10.99 -22.54 -10.28
N ALA A 41 11.29 -23.80 -10.57
CA ALA A 41 12.67 -24.31 -10.45
C ALA A 41 13.65 -23.53 -11.34
N PRO A 42 14.94 -23.40 -10.96
CA PRO A 42 15.90 -22.61 -11.70
C PRO A 42 15.98 -23.00 -13.19
N ASN A 43 15.95 -22.01 -14.06
CA ASN A 43 15.98 -22.14 -15.52
C ASN A 43 14.81 -22.91 -16.17
N GLU A 44 13.68 -23.00 -15.49
CA GLU A 44 12.48 -23.67 -16.02
C GLU A 44 11.68 -22.74 -16.95
N ASN A 45 11.68 -21.45 -16.67
CA ASN A 45 10.98 -20.39 -17.43
C ASN A 45 11.93 -19.64 -18.36
N VAL A 46 12.66 -20.34 -19.23
CA VAL A 46 13.66 -19.75 -20.13
C VAL A 46 13.34 -20.09 -21.57
N SER A 47 13.20 -19.07 -22.43
CA SER A 47 13.12 -19.23 -23.87
C SER A 47 14.51 -19.15 -24.51
N LEU A 48 14.60 -19.51 -25.80
CA LEU A 48 15.82 -19.34 -26.58
C LEU A 48 16.21 -17.87 -26.76
N VAL A 49 15.25 -16.95 -26.74
CA VAL A 49 15.49 -15.49 -26.72
C VAL A 49 16.13 -15.08 -25.42
N ASP A 50 15.59 -15.53 -24.27
CA ASP A 50 16.10 -15.19 -22.94
C ASP A 50 17.51 -15.75 -22.72
N ALA A 51 17.84 -16.90 -23.33
CA ALA A 51 19.15 -17.52 -23.30
C ALA A 51 20.12 -16.96 -24.36
N ALA A 52 19.72 -15.94 -25.12
CA ALA A 52 20.51 -15.32 -26.18
C ALA A 52 21.05 -16.31 -27.22
N MET A 53 20.25 -17.32 -27.58
CA MET A 53 20.68 -18.32 -28.58
C MET A 53 20.76 -17.68 -29.96
N PRO A 54 21.79 -18.02 -30.76
CA PRO A 54 21.99 -17.45 -32.09
C PRO A 54 20.77 -17.61 -33.00
N GLY A 55 20.39 -16.52 -33.67
CA GLY A 55 19.25 -16.48 -34.60
C GLY A 55 17.89 -16.26 -33.97
N MET A 56 17.80 -16.13 -32.63
CA MET A 56 16.55 -15.81 -31.95
C MET A 56 16.38 -14.30 -31.87
N LEU A 57 15.20 -13.82 -32.25
CA LEU A 57 14.86 -12.39 -32.26
C LEU A 57 13.77 -12.05 -31.25
N PRO A 58 13.83 -10.88 -30.63
CA PRO A 58 12.81 -10.42 -29.69
C PRO A 58 11.48 -10.12 -30.41
N VAL A 59 10.36 -10.47 -29.80
CA VAL A 59 9.01 -10.10 -30.25
C VAL A 59 8.24 -9.50 -29.09
N ILE A 60 7.83 -8.22 -29.24
CA ILE A 60 7.21 -7.44 -28.17
C ILE A 60 5.89 -8.04 -27.70
N ASN A 61 5.70 -8.14 -26.38
CA ASN A 61 4.46 -8.53 -25.75
C ASN A 61 3.53 -7.32 -25.59
N ARG A 62 2.43 -7.32 -26.35
CA ARG A 62 1.44 -6.23 -26.33
C ARG A 62 0.84 -5.97 -24.95
N GLU A 63 0.62 -7.03 -24.14
CA GLU A 63 0.09 -6.83 -22.78
C GLU A 63 1.04 -6.00 -21.91
N CYS A 64 2.34 -6.22 -22.01
CA CYS A 64 3.32 -5.41 -21.26
C CYS A 64 3.27 -3.94 -21.67
N VAL A 65 3.07 -3.67 -22.97
CA VAL A 65 2.88 -2.29 -23.48
C VAL A 65 1.61 -1.67 -22.90
N TYR A 66 0.50 -2.39 -22.91
CA TYR A 66 -0.77 -1.91 -22.37
C TYR A 66 -0.71 -1.67 -20.85
N GLN A 67 0.01 -2.51 -20.11
CA GLN A 67 0.23 -2.30 -18.68
C GLN A 67 1.06 -1.04 -18.41
N ALA A 68 2.08 -0.75 -19.21
CA ALA A 68 2.85 0.49 -19.11
C ALA A 68 1.99 1.73 -19.40
N ILE A 69 1.14 1.68 -20.44
CA ILE A 69 0.20 2.76 -20.76
C ILE A 69 -0.81 2.98 -19.61
N ARG A 70 -1.42 1.91 -19.08
CA ARG A 70 -2.33 2.00 -17.92
C ARG A 70 -1.64 2.65 -16.71
N THR A 71 -0.38 2.27 -16.46
CA THR A 71 0.42 2.87 -15.39
C THR A 71 0.64 4.36 -15.65
N GLY A 72 1.05 4.73 -16.87
CA GLY A 72 1.23 6.14 -17.27
C GLY A 72 -0.05 6.96 -17.08
N LEU A 73 -1.18 6.44 -17.53
CA LEU A 73 -2.49 7.08 -17.34
C LEU A 73 -2.83 7.26 -15.85
N GLY A 74 -2.57 6.24 -15.02
CA GLY A 74 -2.78 6.31 -13.56
C GLY A 74 -1.85 7.30 -12.86
N LEU A 75 -0.70 7.59 -13.45
CA LEU A 75 0.26 8.62 -13.01
C LEU A 75 -0.03 10.00 -13.62
N LYS A 76 -1.16 10.15 -14.33
CA LYS A 76 -1.54 11.38 -15.05
C LYS A 76 -0.43 11.86 -15.99
N ALA A 77 0.31 10.92 -16.57
CA ALA A 77 1.46 11.18 -17.43
C ALA A 77 1.05 11.21 -18.91
N GLN A 78 1.88 11.88 -19.70
CA GLN A 78 1.74 11.91 -21.15
C GLN A 78 2.09 10.54 -21.72
N ILE A 79 1.22 9.97 -22.57
CA ILE A 79 1.53 8.76 -23.34
C ILE A 79 2.14 9.15 -24.68
N ASN A 80 3.32 8.60 -24.97
CA ASN A 80 3.99 8.83 -26.26
C ASN A 80 3.49 7.82 -27.30
N LEU A 81 2.87 8.29 -28.36
CA LEU A 81 2.30 7.42 -29.41
C LEU A 81 3.37 6.70 -30.24
N THR A 82 4.60 7.19 -30.19
CA THR A 82 5.76 6.53 -30.81
C THR A 82 6.84 6.39 -29.75
N SER A 83 7.38 5.19 -29.60
CA SER A 83 8.50 4.93 -28.69
C SER A 83 9.51 3.96 -29.33
N VAL A 84 10.74 4.00 -28.85
CA VAL A 84 11.85 3.23 -29.42
C VAL A 84 12.52 2.42 -28.32
N PHE A 85 12.81 1.16 -28.61
CA PHE A 85 13.66 0.34 -27.77
C PHE A 85 15.13 0.50 -28.19
N ASP A 86 15.98 0.71 -27.21
CA ASP A 86 17.42 0.85 -27.33
C ASP A 86 18.13 -0.33 -26.68
N ARG A 87 19.36 -0.61 -27.10
CA ARG A 87 20.29 -1.50 -26.41
C ARG A 87 21.12 -0.73 -25.42
N LYS A 88 21.00 -1.08 -24.14
CA LYS A 88 21.84 -0.63 -23.02
C LYS A 88 22.94 -1.66 -22.81
N ASN A 89 24.16 -1.34 -23.23
CA ASN A 89 25.24 -2.31 -23.29
C ASN A 89 25.98 -2.42 -21.97
N TYR A 90 25.92 -3.59 -21.34
CA TYR A 90 26.73 -3.96 -20.19
C TYR A 90 26.76 -5.48 -20.06
N PHE A 91 27.80 -6.01 -19.36
CA PHE A 91 28.09 -7.44 -19.34
C PHE A 91 27.95 -8.02 -17.95
N TYR A 92 26.97 -8.90 -17.78
CA TYR A 92 26.80 -9.74 -16.60
C TYR A 92 26.44 -11.17 -17.02
N ALA A 93 26.84 -12.15 -16.22
CA ALA A 93 26.58 -13.56 -16.52
C ALA A 93 25.09 -13.90 -16.58
N ASP A 94 24.25 -13.17 -15.86
CA ASP A 94 22.79 -13.28 -15.83
C ASP A 94 22.06 -12.40 -16.88
N LEU A 95 22.83 -11.81 -17.79
CA LEU A 95 22.34 -11.10 -18.98
C LEU A 95 23.07 -11.67 -20.22
N PRO A 96 22.67 -12.87 -20.73
CA PRO A 96 23.45 -13.65 -21.71
C PRO A 96 23.73 -12.92 -23.02
N GLN A 97 22.83 -12.03 -23.46
CA GLN A 97 22.99 -11.24 -24.70
C GLN A 97 24.02 -10.12 -24.59
N GLY A 98 24.48 -9.76 -23.38
CA GLY A 98 25.46 -8.69 -23.17
C GLY A 98 24.90 -7.28 -23.31
N TYR A 99 23.58 -7.12 -23.40
CA TYR A 99 22.86 -5.85 -23.37
C TYR A 99 21.44 -6.05 -22.81
N GLN A 100 20.88 -4.99 -22.29
CA GLN A 100 19.48 -4.91 -21.87
C GLN A 100 18.69 -4.15 -22.91
N ILE A 101 17.57 -4.70 -23.37
CA ILE A 101 16.63 -3.95 -24.19
C ILE A 101 15.83 -3.05 -23.25
N SER A 102 15.91 -1.74 -23.48
CA SER A 102 15.32 -0.67 -22.66
C SER A 102 14.83 0.47 -23.56
N GLN A 103 14.34 1.56 -23.01
CA GLN A 103 13.98 2.76 -23.75
C GLN A 103 14.75 3.94 -23.16
N PHE A 104 15.39 4.75 -23.99
CA PHE A 104 16.24 5.86 -23.53
C PHE A 104 15.69 7.23 -23.91
N LYS A 105 15.72 7.58 -25.20
CA LYS A 105 15.29 8.91 -25.66
C LYS A 105 13.79 9.03 -25.87
N ASP A 106 13.19 7.94 -26.33
CA ASP A 106 11.78 7.90 -26.73
C ASP A 106 11.01 6.87 -25.87
N PRO A 107 10.83 7.13 -24.55
CA PRO A 107 10.10 6.24 -23.65
C PRO A 107 8.62 6.21 -24.00
N ILE A 108 7.94 5.15 -23.63
CA ILE A 108 6.49 5.00 -23.85
C ILE A 108 5.65 6.00 -23.05
N VAL A 109 6.12 6.43 -21.87
CA VAL A 109 5.45 7.39 -21.00
C VAL A 109 6.39 8.55 -20.68
N GLY A 110 5.92 9.75 -20.93
CA GLY A 110 6.62 11.00 -20.62
C GLY A 110 6.32 11.53 -19.22
N GLU A 111 6.28 12.86 -19.12
CA GLU A 111 6.10 13.57 -17.85
C GLU A 111 4.72 13.33 -17.24
N GLY A 112 4.70 13.21 -15.90
CA GLY A 112 3.51 13.04 -15.10
C GLY A 112 3.69 13.58 -13.69
N SER A 113 2.75 13.26 -12.80
CA SER A 113 2.84 13.65 -11.39
C SER A 113 2.12 12.67 -10.48
N LEU A 114 2.63 12.57 -9.24
CA LEU A 114 2.06 11.76 -8.19
C LEU A 114 1.90 12.60 -6.92
N ARG A 115 0.67 12.67 -6.41
CA ARG A 115 0.39 13.38 -5.15
C ARG A 115 0.61 12.46 -3.97
N ILE A 116 1.48 12.87 -3.05
CA ILE A 116 1.67 12.22 -1.75
C ILE A 116 0.93 12.97 -0.65
N VAL A 117 0.51 12.23 0.39
CA VAL A 117 -0.12 12.77 1.59
C VAL A 117 0.74 12.39 2.78
N MET A 118 1.13 13.38 3.56
CA MET A 118 1.95 13.19 4.76
C MET A 118 1.08 12.90 6.00
N ALA A 119 1.72 12.44 7.07
CA ALA A 119 1.02 12.08 8.31
C ALA A 119 0.27 13.26 8.98
N ASP A 120 0.72 14.49 8.74
CA ASP A 120 0.08 15.72 9.21
C ASP A 120 -1.09 16.19 8.31
N GLY A 121 -1.39 15.43 7.25
CA GLY A 121 -2.40 15.75 6.25
C GLY A 121 -1.94 16.71 5.15
N SER A 122 -0.71 17.21 5.21
CA SER A 122 -0.16 18.02 4.11
C SER A 122 0.04 17.19 2.86
N THR A 123 -0.03 17.84 1.70
CA THR A 123 0.12 17.19 0.40
C THR A 123 1.26 17.80 -0.40
N ARG A 124 1.91 16.97 -1.21
CA ARG A 124 2.94 17.42 -2.15
C ARG A 124 2.79 16.66 -3.48
N ASP A 125 2.91 17.37 -4.59
CA ASP A 125 2.97 16.77 -5.91
C ASP A 125 4.44 16.51 -6.25
N ILE A 126 4.77 15.26 -6.57
CA ILE A 126 6.10 14.81 -7.00
C ILE A 126 6.05 14.56 -8.50
N GLY A 127 6.92 15.22 -9.24
CA GLY A 127 7.03 15.05 -10.69
C GLY A 127 7.52 13.65 -11.06
N ILE A 128 6.91 13.08 -12.07
CA ILE A 128 7.42 11.91 -12.80
C ILE A 128 8.11 12.44 -14.04
N GLU A 129 9.37 12.07 -14.26
CA GLU A 129 10.11 12.45 -15.46
C GLU A 129 9.70 11.58 -16.64
N ARG A 130 9.63 10.27 -16.41
CA ARG A 130 9.24 9.25 -17.40
C ARG A 130 8.93 7.92 -16.77
N LEU A 131 8.28 7.06 -17.53
CA LEU A 131 8.24 5.62 -17.33
C LEU A 131 8.67 4.96 -18.63
N HIS A 132 9.58 4.02 -18.55
CA HIS A 132 9.98 3.24 -19.71
C HIS A 132 9.90 1.73 -19.44
N LEU A 133 9.76 0.97 -20.53
CA LEU A 133 9.80 -0.48 -20.49
C LEU A 133 11.22 -0.98 -20.71
N GLU A 134 11.61 -1.99 -19.94
CA GLU A 134 12.86 -2.71 -20.12
C GLU A 134 12.71 -4.17 -19.71
N GLN A 135 13.67 -5.00 -20.10
CA GLN A 135 13.74 -6.40 -19.66
C GLN A 135 14.53 -6.52 -18.36
N ASP A 136 14.07 -7.36 -17.42
CA ASP A 136 14.83 -7.67 -16.21
C ASP A 136 16.00 -8.61 -16.54
N ALA A 137 17.09 -8.53 -15.78
CA ALA A 137 18.19 -9.47 -15.80
C ALA A 137 17.85 -10.75 -15.02
N GLY A 138 18.62 -11.81 -15.22
CA GLY A 138 18.52 -13.04 -14.44
C GLY A 138 18.99 -12.87 -13.00
N LYS A 139 19.35 -13.99 -12.37
CA LYS A 139 19.86 -14.02 -11.00
C LYS A 139 21.17 -14.77 -10.94
N SER A 140 22.22 -14.13 -10.42
CA SER A 140 23.48 -14.76 -10.08
C SER A 140 23.48 -15.20 -8.62
N MET A 141 23.68 -16.50 -8.36
CA MET A 141 23.71 -17.12 -7.03
C MET A 141 25.14 -17.48 -6.65
N HIS A 142 25.67 -16.81 -5.62
CA HIS A 142 27.08 -16.94 -5.20
C HIS A 142 27.25 -17.74 -3.89
N ASP A 143 26.16 -18.06 -3.22
CA ASP A 143 26.09 -18.66 -1.88
C ASP A 143 25.96 -20.19 -1.90
N GLN A 144 25.65 -20.79 -3.05
CA GLN A 144 25.40 -22.23 -3.17
C GLN A 144 26.67 -23.08 -3.32
N HIS A 145 27.79 -22.46 -3.63
CA HIS A 145 29.07 -23.18 -3.82
C HIS A 145 30.24 -22.23 -3.54
N PRO A 146 31.32 -22.73 -2.87
CA PRO A 146 32.43 -21.87 -2.45
C PRO A 146 33.28 -21.28 -3.62
N THR A 147 33.22 -21.88 -4.82
CA THR A 147 34.04 -21.44 -5.98
C THR A 147 33.28 -21.35 -7.29
N LYS A 148 31.95 -21.54 -7.28
CA LYS A 148 31.12 -21.47 -8.48
C LYS A 148 29.94 -20.51 -8.22
N SER A 149 29.57 -19.76 -9.23
CA SER A 149 28.29 -19.02 -9.29
C SER A 149 27.33 -19.79 -10.19
N TYR A 150 26.09 -19.89 -9.75
CA TYR A 150 25.02 -20.46 -10.57
C TYR A 150 24.20 -19.34 -11.16
N ILE A 151 23.71 -19.52 -12.37
CA ILE A 151 22.89 -18.55 -13.09
C ILE A 151 21.49 -19.12 -13.25
N ASP A 152 20.51 -18.35 -12.78
CA ASP A 152 19.10 -18.60 -12.99
C ASP A 152 18.52 -17.53 -13.92
N LEU A 153 18.08 -17.96 -15.11
CA LEU A 153 17.53 -17.09 -16.15
C LEU A 153 15.99 -17.01 -16.11
N ASN A 154 15.33 -17.55 -15.09
CA ASN A 154 13.86 -17.46 -14.97
C ASN A 154 13.38 -16.02 -15.04
N ARG A 155 14.10 -15.09 -14.42
CA ARG A 155 13.75 -13.66 -14.41
C ARG A 155 14.20 -12.93 -15.68
N THR A 156 15.21 -13.44 -16.40
CA THR A 156 15.71 -12.80 -17.63
C THR A 156 14.61 -12.58 -18.63
N GLY A 157 14.42 -11.34 -19.07
CA GLY A 157 13.38 -10.98 -20.03
C GLY A 157 11.99 -10.74 -19.44
N VAL A 158 11.79 -10.87 -18.13
CA VAL A 158 10.57 -10.41 -17.46
C VAL A 158 10.47 -8.90 -17.68
N ALA A 159 9.27 -8.41 -18.01
CA ALA A 159 9.06 -7.00 -18.28
C ALA A 159 9.17 -6.17 -17.00
N LEU A 160 9.94 -5.09 -17.05
CA LEU A 160 10.02 -4.06 -16.02
C LEU A 160 9.47 -2.73 -16.54
N MET A 161 8.79 -2.01 -15.67
CA MET A 161 8.58 -0.57 -15.79
C MET A 161 9.57 0.12 -14.87
N GLU A 162 10.46 0.94 -15.41
CA GLU A 162 11.28 1.85 -14.62
C GLU A 162 10.59 3.21 -14.59
N ILE A 163 10.20 3.64 -13.38
CA ILE A 163 9.47 4.89 -13.11
C ILE A 163 10.45 5.84 -12.44
N VAL A 164 10.81 6.90 -13.14
CA VAL A 164 11.80 7.89 -12.69
C VAL A 164 11.09 9.12 -12.16
N SER A 165 11.31 9.45 -10.88
CA SER A 165 10.80 10.69 -10.31
C SER A 165 11.73 11.87 -10.57
N ARG A 166 11.18 13.09 -10.55
CA ARG A 166 12.00 14.30 -10.40
C ARG A 166 12.56 14.39 -8.97
N PRO A 167 13.66 15.12 -8.77
CA PRO A 167 14.29 15.25 -7.44
C PRO A 167 13.53 16.26 -6.56
N ASP A 168 12.23 16.04 -6.38
CA ASP A 168 11.33 16.96 -5.69
C ASP A 168 11.15 16.64 -4.21
N MET A 169 11.53 15.43 -3.77
CA MET A 169 11.39 15.00 -2.39
C MET A 169 12.50 15.60 -1.51
N ARG A 170 12.15 15.90 -0.26
CA ARG A 170 13.01 16.63 0.69
C ARG A 170 13.24 15.87 2.00
N SER A 171 12.60 14.73 2.19
CA SER A 171 12.78 13.91 3.40
C SER A 171 12.62 12.41 3.11
N ALA A 172 13.17 11.58 3.98
CA ALA A 172 12.99 10.13 3.96
C ALA A 172 11.50 9.74 4.08
N ALA A 173 10.72 10.52 4.83
CA ALA A 173 9.28 10.32 4.98
C ALA A 173 8.53 10.57 3.65
N GLU A 174 8.88 11.62 2.90
CA GLU A 174 8.32 11.88 1.56
C GLU A 174 8.66 10.76 0.57
N ALA A 175 9.91 10.27 0.59
CA ALA A 175 10.33 9.14 -0.26
C ALA A 175 9.54 7.86 0.04
N ALA A 176 9.34 7.53 1.32
CA ALA A 176 8.51 6.40 1.70
C ALA A 176 7.04 6.59 1.33
N ALA A 177 6.49 7.79 1.49
CA ALA A 177 5.11 8.12 1.07
C ALA A 177 4.94 8.00 -0.45
N TYR A 178 5.95 8.43 -1.23
CA TYR A 178 5.97 8.29 -2.68
C TYR A 178 5.91 6.82 -3.11
N VAL A 179 6.82 5.98 -2.59
CA VAL A 179 6.86 4.56 -2.97
C VAL A 179 5.57 3.83 -2.52
N ARG A 180 5.05 4.13 -1.33
CA ARG A 180 3.77 3.58 -0.86
C ARG A 180 2.62 3.96 -1.78
N LYS A 181 2.54 5.22 -2.18
CA LYS A 181 1.50 5.71 -3.08
C LYS A 181 1.60 5.10 -4.48
N LEU A 182 2.80 5.05 -5.03
CA LEU A 182 3.06 4.43 -6.33
C LEU A 182 2.68 2.94 -6.31
N ARG A 183 3.11 2.20 -5.28
CA ARG A 183 2.74 0.79 -5.07
C ARG A 183 1.23 0.59 -5.03
N SER A 184 0.52 1.45 -4.31
CA SER A 184 -0.95 1.41 -4.24
C SER A 184 -1.57 1.59 -5.63
N ILE A 185 -1.15 2.59 -6.40
CA ILE A 185 -1.65 2.84 -7.77
C ILE A 185 -1.40 1.61 -8.66
N LEU A 186 -0.18 1.07 -8.66
CA LEU A 186 0.17 -0.11 -9.46
C LEU A 186 -0.72 -1.32 -9.13
N ARG A 187 -1.01 -1.55 -7.86
CA ARG A 187 -1.90 -2.63 -7.41
C ARG A 187 -3.36 -2.38 -7.77
N TYR A 188 -3.84 -1.15 -7.68
CA TYR A 188 -5.18 -0.79 -8.11
C TYR A 188 -5.38 -1.00 -9.62
N LEU A 189 -4.39 -0.62 -10.41
CA LEU A 189 -4.39 -0.85 -11.86
C LEU A 189 -4.20 -2.34 -12.23
N GLY A 190 -3.63 -3.14 -11.32
CA GLY A 190 -3.25 -4.53 -11.60
C GLY A 190 -2.04 -4.64 -12.53
N THR A 191 -1.22 -3.59 -12.63
CA THR A 191 -0.05 -3.54 -13.54
C THR A 191 1.23 -4.08 -12.90
N CYS A 192 1.29 -4.14 -11.56
CA CYS A 192 2.32 -4.81 -10.77
C CYS A 192 1.70 -5.31 -9.46
N ASP A 193 2.17 -6.42 -8.91
CA ASP A 193 1.73 -6.93 -7.61
C ASP A 193 2.24 -6.12 -6.41
N GLY A 194 3.30 -5.34 -6.64
CA GLY A 194 3.91 -4.48 -5.64
C GLY A 194 4.61 -5.23 -4.51
N ASN A 195 4.99 -6.50 -4.70
CA ASN A 195 5.67 -7.30 -3.69
C ASN A 195 7.17 -6.95 -3.63
N MET A 196 7.55 -6.18 -2.61
CA MET A 196 8.95 -5.78 -2.39
C MET A 196 9.82 -6.93 -1.89
N GLU A 197 9.25 -7.89 -1.15
CA GLU A 197 10.01 -9.03 -0.60
C GLU A 197 10.44 -10.02 -1.69
N GLU A 198 9.59 -10.25 -2.68
CA GLU A 198 9.91 -11.06 -3.86
C GLU A 198 10.70 -10.30 -4.93
N GLY A 199 10.84 -8.97 -4.77
CA GLY A 199 11.55 -8.10 -5.68
C GLY A 199 10.75 -7.68 -6.92
N SER A 200 9.43 -7.87 -6.92
CA SER A 200 8.55 -7.36 -7.98
C SER A 200 8.47 -5.83 -7.98
N LEU A 201 8.74 -5.18 -6.85
CA LEU A 201 8.89 -3.75 -6.71
C LEU A 201 10.18 -3.44 -5.98
N ARG A 202 11.06 -2.63 -6.59
CA ARG A 202 12.35 -2.21 -6.05
C ARG A 202 12.51 -0.71 -6.23
N ALA A 203 13.25 -0.06 -5.33
CA ALA A 203 13.57 1.35 -5.46
C ALA A 203 15.08 1.57 -5.33
N ASP A 204 15.64 2.32 -6.26
CA ASP A 204 16.96 2.90 -6.19
C ASP A 204 16.81 4.37 -5.82
N VAL A 205 17.59 4.82 -4.84
CA VAL A 205 17.44 6.15 -4.23
C VAL A 205 18.64 7.01 -4.58
N ASN A 206 18.39 8.14 -5.21
CA ASN A 206 19.38 9.19 -5.48
C ASN A 206 19.26 10.27 -4.40
N VAL A 207 20.32 10.50 -3.63
CA VAL A 207 20.36 11.47 -2.53
C VAL A 207 21.47 12.47 -2.75
N SER A 208 21.20 13.75 -2.54
CA SER A 208 22.19 14.80 -2.39
C SER A 208 21.76 15.80 -1.32
N VAL A 209 22.71 16.56 -0.78
CA VAL A 209 22.45 17.67 0.15
C VAL A 209 22.98 18.98 -0.42
N ARG A 210 22.31 20.08 -0.11
CA ARG A 210 22.75 21.43 -0.52
C ARG A 210 22.45 22.45 0.57
N ARG A 211 23.06 23.61 0.48
CA ARG A 211 22.60 24.76 1.25
C ARG A 211 21.22 25.22 0.76
N PRO A 212 20.32 25.67 1.65
CA PRO A 212 18.98 26.09 1.26
C PRO A 212 19.02 27.11 0.12
N GLY A 213 18.31 26.79 -0.98
CA GLY A 213 18.29 27.62 -2.20
C GLY A 213 19.57 27.61 -3.04
N GLY A 214 20.60 26.85 -2.66
CA GLY A 214 21.84 26.70 -3.41
C GLY A 214 21.74 25.77 -4.63
N PRO A 215 22.83 25.63 -5.42
CA PRO A 215 22.87 24.65 -6.51
C PRO A 215 22.75 23.23 -5.98
N LEU A 216 22.34 22.29 -6.84
CA LEU A 216 22.26 20.87 -6.51
C LEU A 216 23.66 20.34 -6.10
N GLY A 217 23.69 19.54 -5.05
CA GLY A 217 24.89 18.81 -4.63
C GLY A 217 25.15 17.58 -5.51
N THR A 218 26.33 16.97 -5.32
CA THR A 218 26.66 15.69 -5.95
C THR A 218 25.78 14.60 -5.37
N ARG A 219 25.10 13.85 -6.23
CA ARG A 219 24.23 12.76 -5.82
C ARG A 219 24.99 11.44 -5.64
N THR A 220 24.54 10.64 -4.70
CA THR A 220 24.88 9.22 -4.60
C THR A 220 23.63 8.39 -4.84
N GLU A 221 23.78 7.26 -5.53
CA GLU A 221 22.74 6.29 -5.76
C GLU A 221 22.85 5.17 -4.72
N THR A 222 21.76 4.81 -4.02
CA THR A 222 21.75 3.68 -3.08
C THR A 222 20.83 2.58 -3.60
N LYS A 223 21.39 1.38 -3.75
CA LYS A 223 20.70 0.18 -4.23
C LYS A 223 20.40 -0.83 -3.11
N ASN A 224 19.67 -1.89 -3.46
CA ASN A 224 19.28 -2.99 -2.58
C ASN A 224 18.26 -2.58 -1.51
N LEU A 225 17.28 -1.71 -1.90
CA LEU A 225 16.23 -1.24 -1.02
C LEU A 225 14.92 -1.97 -1.34
N ASN A 226 14.60 -2.97 -0.54
CA ASN A 226 13.46 -3.86 -0.73
C ASN A 226 12.35 -3.68 0.33
N SER A 227 12.36 -2.56 1.05
CA SER A 227 11.27 -2.17 1.95
C SER A 227 11.23 -0.66 2.16
N LEU A 228 10.05 -0.14 2.49
CA LEU A 228 9.87 1.28 2.82
C LEU A 228 10.76 1.71 4.00
N ARG A 229 10.93 0.83 4.99
CA ARG A 229 11.81 1.09 6.14
C ARG A 229 13.27 1.23 5.72
N PHE A 230 13.76 0.36 4.83
CA PHE A 230 15.15 0.42 4.37
C PHE A 230 15.40 1.63 3.49
N ILE A 231 14.41 2.07 2.70
CA ILE A 231 14.48 3.33 1.95
C ILE A 231 14.72 4.50 2.92
N GLN A 232 13.93 4.60 4.00
CA GLN A 232 14.09 5.67 4.99
C GLN A 232 15.47 5.62 5.67
N LEU A 233 15.86 4.45 6.17
CA LEU A 233 17.15 4.29 6.85
C LEU A 233 18.34 4.62 5.93
N ALA A 234 18.29 4.21 4.67
CA ALA A 234 19.35 4.49 3.70
C ALA A 234 19.44 6.00 3.41
N ILE A 235 18.33 6.69 3.24
CA ILE A 235 18.29 8.14 3.03
C ILE A 235 18.87 8.86 4.25
N ASP A 236 18.40 8.55 5.45
CA ASP A 236 18.85 9.19 6.69
C ASP A 236 20.36 9.00 6.89
N HIS A 237 20.86 7.78 6.63
CA HIS A 237 22.30 7.48 6.69
C HIS A 237 23.10 8.29 5.65
N GLU A 238 22.65 8.32 4.39
CA GLU A 238 23.36 9.05 3.32
C GLU A 238 23.36 10.56 3.55
N VAL A 239 22.24 11.12 4.02
CA VAL A 239 22.13 12.54 4.37
C VAL A 239 23.15 12.90 5.47
N ALA A 240 23.18 12.11 6.55
CA ALA A 240 24.12 12.35 7.66
C ALA A 240 25.58 12.23 7.19
N ARG A 241 25.92 11.18 6.42
CA ARG A 241 27.25 10.95 5.86
C ARG A 241 27.69 12.11 4.95
N GLN A 242 26.84 12.55 4.03
CA GLN A 242 27.17 13.62 3.09
C GLN A 242 27.41 14.96 3.81
N ILE A 243 26.56 15.30 4.77
CA ILE A 243 26.71 16.53 5.59
C ILE A 243 28.03 16.47 6.35
N GLU A 244 28.36 15.36 7.02
CA GLU A 244 29.61 15.21 7.78
C GLU A 244 30.84 15.40 6.90
N ILE A 245 30.90 14.74 5.74
CA ILE A 245 32.04 14.86 4.80
C ILE A 245 32.20 16.31 4.34
N ILE A 246 31.11 16.99 3.95
CA ILE A 246 31.18 18.36 3.45
C ILE A 246 31.60 19.33 4.58
N GLU A 247 31.09 19.14 5.79
CA GLU A 247 31.41 19.99 6.94
C GLU A 247 32.86 19.78 7.45
N ASP A 248 33.45 18.62 7.16
CA ASP A 248 34.87 18.35 7.40
C ASP A 248 35.80 18.85 6.26
N GLY A 249 35.20 19.54 5.26
CA GLY A 249 35.95 20.12 4.13
C GLY A 249 36.22 19.13 2.98
N GLY A 250 35.61 17.96 3.02
CA GLY A 250 35.66 16.96 1.95
C GLY A 250 34.68 17.25 0.81
N THR A 251 34.69 16.37 -0.18
CA THR A 251 33.80 16.40 -1.35
C THR A 251 33.05 15.07 -1.48
N ILE A 252 31.85 15.13 -2.02
CA ILE A 252 31.09 13.93 -2.33
C ILE A 252 31.42 13.48 -3.76
N ASP A 253 31.78 12.21 -3.90
CA ASP A 253 31.95 11.57 -5.19
C ASP A 253 30.61 11.03 -5.70
N GLN A 254 30.38 11.12 -7.00
CA GLN A 254 29.22 10.47 -7.62
C GLN A 254 29.48 8.98 -7.70
N GLU A 255 28.79 8.20 -6.89
CA GLU A 255 29.00 6.77 -6.76
C GLU A 255 27.69 6.00 -6.55
N THR A 256 27.72 4.70 -6.87
CA THR A 256 26.67 3.75 -6.50
C THR A 256 27.05 3.04 -5.21
N ARG A 257 26.15 3.03 -4.24
CA ARG A 257 26.31 2.45 -2.92
C ARG A 257 25.33 1.30 -2.68
N LEU A 258 25.71 0.35 -1.86
CA LEU A 258 24.86 -0.73 -1.40
C LEU A 258 24.45 -0.49 0.04
N PHE A 259 23.16 -0.59 0.34
CA PHE A 259 22.67 -0.56 1.70
C PHE A 259 22.83 -1.94 2.36
N ASP A 260 23.46 -1.99 3.51
CA ASP A 260 23.60 -3.18 4.33
C ASP A 260 22.54 -3.20 5.42
N THR A 261 21.58 -4.11 5.30
CA THR A 261 20.42 -4.20 6.21
C THR A 261 20.80 -4.64 7.63
N ALA A 262 21.95 -5.32 7.81
CA ALA A 262 22.40 -5.78 9.11
C ALA A 262 23.06 -4.66 9.93
N THR A 263 23.82 -3.78 9.25
CA THR A 263 24.53 -2.68 9.90
C THR A 263 23.78 -1.34 9.83
N GLY A 264 22.80 -1.22 8.91
CA GLY A 264 22.08 0.03 8.63
C GLY A 264 22.95 1.09 7.94
N ALA A 265 24.08 0.70 7.36
CA ALA A 265 25.04 1.58 6.71
C ALA A 265 25.11 1.34 5.20
N THR A 266 25.64 2.30 4.45
CA THR A 266 25.91 2.13 3.03
C THR A 266 27.42 1.89 2.80
N ARG A 267 27.74 1.12 1.77
CA ARG A 267 29.11 0.92 1.30
C ARG A 267 29.22 1.15 -0.19
N THR A 268 30.35 1.64 -0.65
CA THR A 268 30.62 1.85 -2.08
C THR A 268 30.61 0.51 -2.83
N MET A 269 29.85 0.43 -3.89
CA MET A 269 29.85 -0.69 -4.83
C MET A 269 30.73 -0.39 -6.03
N ARG A 270 30.65 0.85 -6.53
CA ARG A 270 31.27 1.27 -7.78
C ARG A 270 31.56 2.77 -7.71
N SER A 271 32.77 3.16 -8.08
CA SER A 271 33.19 4.55 -8.21
C SER A 271 32.79 5.13 -9.57
N LYS A 272 32.93 6.45 -9.74
CA LYS A 272 32.69 7.16 -10.99
C LYS A 272 33.62 6.67 -12.12
N GLU A 273 34.82 6.20 -11.80
CA GLU A 273 35.79 5.67 -12.75
C GLU A 273 35.33 4.36 -13.39
N ASP A 274 34.45 3.62 -12.70
CA ASP A 274 33.81 2.40 -13.18
C ASP A 274 32.44 2.65 -13.83
N ALA A 275 32.00 3.92 -13.98
CA ALA A 275 30.72 4.24 -14.62
C ALA A 275 30.75 3.77 -16.09
N HIS A 276 29.89 2.80 -16.41
CA HIS A 276 29.78 2.31 -17.76
C HIS A 276 29.12 3.37 -18.65
N ASP A 277 29.80 3.73 -19.76
CA ASP A 277 29.14 4.30 -20.91
C ASP A 277 28.32 3.17 -21.57
N TYR A 278 27.01 3.17 -21.35
CA TYR A 278 26.13 2.13 -21.88
C TYR A 278 25.97 2.18 -23.40
N ARG A 279 26.47 3.21 -24.07
CA ARG A 279 26.48 3.34 -25.54
C ARG A 279 25.13 2.98 -26.13
N TYR A 280 24.08 3.64 -25.66
CA TYR A 280 22.73 3.41 -26.15
C TYR A 280 22.64 3.60 -27.66
N PHE A 281 21.97 2.69 -28.34
CA PHE A 281 21.55 2.84 -29.73
C PHE A 281 20.25 2.05 -29.97
N PRO A 282 19.40 2.48 -30.95
CA PRO A 282 18.17 1.78 -31.27
C PRO A 282 18.41 0.30 -31.56
N ASP A 283 17.59 -0.59 -30.97
CA ASP A 283 17.69 -2.01 -31.22
C ASP A 283 17.34 -2.32 -32.67
N PRO A 284 18.25 -2.90 -33.48
CA PRO A 284 18.00 -3.14 -34.90
C PRO A 284 16.97 -4.23 -35.17
N ASP A 285 16.67 -5.05 -34.18
CA ASP A 285 15.71 -6.18 -34.30
C ASP A 285 14.29 -5.74 -33.92
N LEU A 286 14.09 -4.52 -33.40
CA LEU A 286 12.81 -3.97 -33.01
C LEU A 286 12.49 -2.69 -33.81
N LEU A 287 11.35 -2.69 -34.47
CA LEU A 287 10.83 -1.49 -35.11
C LEU A 287 10.36 -0.49 -34.04
N PRO A 288 10.34 0.83 -34.38
CA PRO A 288 9.66 1.80 -33.52
C PRO A 288 8.24 1.32 -33.20
N MET A 289 7.90 1.35 -31.92
CA MET A 289 6.58 0.95 -31.46
C MET A 289 5.60 2.12 -31.64
N ILE A 290 4.49 1.85 -32.31
CA ILE A 290 3.43 2.82 -32.56
C ILE A 290 2.17 2.35 -31.83
N VAL A 291 1.63 3.25 -31.02
CA VAL A 291 0.35 3.09 -30.32
C VAL A 291 -0.60 4.17 -30.85
N THR A 292 -1.82 3.82 -31.16
CA THR A 292 -2.81 4.78 -31.63
C THR A 292 -3.49 5.51 -30.48
N GLN A 293 -4.00 6.72 -30.74
CA GLN A 293 -4.77 7.45 -29.74
C GLN A 293 -6.03 6.66 -29.31
N ASP A 294 -6.69 5.98 -30.25
CA ASP A 294 -7.88 5.15 -29.96
C ASP A 294 -7.56 4.03 -28.96
N GLU A 295 -6.38 3.40 -29.07
CA GLU A 295 -5.93 2.40 -28.09
C GLU A 295 -5.71 3.01 -26.71
N VAL A 296 -5.08 4.19 -26.65
CA VAL A 296 -4.88 4.93 -25.39
C VAL A 296 -6.21 5.30 -24.75
N ASP A 297 -7.15 5.83 -25.53
CA ASP A 297 -8.48 6.24 -25.07
C ASP A 297 -9.31 5.04 -24.58
N ALA A 298 -9.21 3.91 -25.27
CA ALA A 298 -9.84 2.67 -24.84
C ALA A 298 -9.28 2.16 -23.50
N LEU A 299 -7.95 2.22 -23.31
CA LEU A 299 -7.31 1.85 -22.05
C LEU A 299 -7.68 2.83 -20.93
N ALA A 300 -7.72 4.14 -21.22
CA ALA A 300 -8.13 5.16 -20.25
C ALA A 300 -9.56 4.94 -19.76
N SER A 301 -10.49 4.63 -20.68
CA SER A 301 -11.91 4.38 -20.36
C SER A 301 -12.12 3.09 -19.54
N ALA A 302 -11.18 2.16 -19.58
CA ALA A 302 -11.21 0.88 -18.86
C ALA A 302 -10.46 0.91 -17.51
N LEU A 303 -9.88 2.07 -17.14
CA LEU A 303 -9.19 2.17 -15.86
C LEU A 303 -10.17 2.04 -14.69
N PRO A 304 -9.79 1.33 -13.61
CA PRO A 304 -10.55 1.37 -12.37
C PRO A 304 -10.43 2.74 -11.72
N GLU A 305 -11.38 3.06 -10.84
CA GLU A 305 -11.25 4.22 -9.95
C GLU A 305 -9.96 4.11 -9.12
N LEU A 306 -9.19 5.18 -9.05
CA LEU A 306 -7.90 5.20 -8.36
C LEU A 306 -8.05 5.48 -6.85
N PRO A 307 -7.04 5.12 -6.03
CA PRO A 307 -7.17 5.24 -4.57
C PRO A 307 -7.49 6.65 -4.08
N ASP A 308 -7.02 7.71 -4.76
CA ASP A 308 -7.36 9.08 -4.38
C ASP A 308 -8.81 9.43 -4.67
N ASP A 309 -9.31 9.03 -5.84
CA ASP A 309 -10.68 9.29 -6.25
C ASP A 309 -11.66 8.56 -5.32
N ILE A 310 -11.36 7.29 -4.98
CA ILE A 310 -12.14 6.52 -3.99
C ILE A 310 -12.08 7.21 -2.63
N ARG A 311 -10.90 7.61 -2.15
CA ARG A 311 -10.76 8.28 -0.86
C ARG A 311 -11.59 9.56 -0.81
N ASP A 312 -11.51 10.39 -1.83
CA ASP A 312 -12.24 11.65 -1.90
C ASP A 312 -13.77 11.41 -1.94
N ARG A 313 -14.22 10.38 -2.65
CA ARG A 313 -15.62 9.93 -2.65
C ARG A 313 -16.06 9.40 -1.29
N LEU A 314 -15.24 8.57 -0.61
CA LEU A 314 -15.55 8.06 0.74
C LEU A 314 -15.67 9.20 1.77
N MET A 315 -14.83 10.22 1.65
CA MET A 315 -14.92 11.40 2.51
C MET A 315 -16.11 12.29 2.15
N GLY A 316 -16.32 12.60 0.86
CA GLY A 316 -17.32 13.55 0.39
C GLY A 316 -18.73 13.01 0.43
N GLU A 317 -18.97 11.80 -0.08
CA GLU A 317 -20.30 11.21 -0.21
C GLU A 317 -20.68 10.34 0.99
N TYR A 318 -19.71 9.60 1.57
CA TYR A 318 -19.97 8.68 2.67
C TYR A 318 -19.70 9.31 4.04
N GLY A 319 -19.06 10.48 4.06
CA GLY A 319 -18.76 11.25 5.26
C GLY A 319 -17.79 10.55 6.21
N LEU A 320 -16.87 9.73 5.68
CA LEU A 320 -15.82 9.09 6.46
C LEU A 320 -14.78 10.12 6.92
N SER A 321 -14.08 9.80 8.00
CA SER A 321 -12.89 10.56 8.39
C SER A 321 -11.77 10.37 7.36
N ALA A 322 -10.86 11.35 7.27
CA ALA A 322 -9.67 11.24 6.41
C ALA A 322 -8.81 10.01 6.77
N TYR A 323 -8.76 9.67 8.05
CA TYR A 323 -8.05 8.49 8.54
C TYR A 323 -8.70 7.18 8.06
N ASP A 324 -10.01 7.01 8.29
CA ASP A 324 -10.71 5.79 7.86
C ASP A 324 -10.68 5.62 6.35
N ALA A 325 -10.90 6.69 5.61
CA ALA A 325 -10.82 6.67 4.16
C ALA A 325 -9.41 6.28 3.67
N ALA A 326 -8.34 6.80 4.28
CA ALA A 326 -6.97 6.45 3.94
C ALA A 326 -6.66 4.97 4.21
N VAL A 327 -7.06 4.44 5.38
CA VAL A 327 -6.88 3.03 5.75
C VAL A 327 -7.63 2.10 4.80
N ILE A 328 -8.89 2.44 4.47
CA ILE A 328 -9.72 1.62 3.57
C ILE A 328 -9.18 1.62 2.14
N THR A 329 -8.62 2.73 1.68
CA THR A 329 -8.12 2.86 0.30
C THR A 329 -6.64 2.52 0.13
N GLU A 330 -5.93 2.09 1.18
CA GLU A 330 -4.53 1.68 1.07
C GLU A 330 -4.37 0.51 0.11
N GLU A 331 -5.29 -0.47 0.18
CA GLU A 331 -5.31 -1.66 -0.65
C GLU A 331 -6.65 -1.80 -1.39
N ARG A 332 -6.60 -2.20 -2.67
CA ARG A 332 -7.78 -2.33 -3.52
C ARG A 332 -8.83 -3.28 -2.96
N ASP A 333 -8.40 -4.43 -2.44
CA ASP A 333 -9.30 -5.45 -1.93
C ASP A 333 -9.98 -5.00 -0.62
N THR A 334 -9.29 -4.16 0.15
CA THR A 334 -9.85 -3.50 1.34
C THR A 334 -10.98 -2.54 0.96
N ALA A 335 -10.75 -1.70 -0.07
CA ALA A 335 -11.77 -0.78 -0.56
C ALA A 335 -13.00 -1.53 -1.10
N ARG A 336 -12.78 -2.59 -1.89
CA ARG A 336 -13.86 -3.43 -2.41
C ARG A 336 -14.65 -4.14 -1.30
N TYR A 337 -13.96 -4.67 -0.31
CA TYR A 337 -14.60 -5.29 0.83
C TYR A 337 -15.49 -4.28 1.57
N TYR A 338 -14.97 -3.07 1.82
CA TYR A 338 -15.73 -2.00 2.47
C TYR A 338 -16.99 -1.61 1.66
N GLU A 339 -16.85 -1.41 0.37
CA GLU A 339 -17.98 -1.03 -0.49
C GLU A 339 -19.08 -2.09 -0.47
N ALA A 340 -18.71 -3.37 -0.62
CA ALA A 340 -19.67 -4.47 -0.55
C ALA A 340 -20.32 -4.61 0.83
N ALA A 341 -19.56 -4.43 1.92
CA ALA A 341 -20.10 -4.50 3.27
C ALA A 341 -21.04 -3.32 3.60
N SER A 342 -20.77 -2.14 3.03
CA SER A 342 -21.50 -0.89 3.31
C SER A 342 -22.70 -0.64 2.40
N ASP A 343 -22.92 -1.50 1.39
CA ASP A 343 -24.04 -1.34 0.47
C ASP A 343 -25.40 -1.43 1.19
N GLY A 344 -26.17 -0.33 1.12
CA GLY A 344 -27.46 -0.21 1.82
C GLY A 344 -27.36 -0.18 3.37
N ARG A 345 -26.19 0.09 3.95
CA ARG A 345 -25.91 0.07 5.39
C ARG A 345 -25.40 1.43 5.90
N ASP A 346 -25.26 1.56 7.23
CA ASP A 346 -24.56 2.69 7.84
C ASP A 346 -23.07 2.62 7.51
N ARG A 347 -22.65 3.46 6.57
CA ARG A 347 -21.30 3.50 6.02
C ARG A 347 -20.23 3.80 7.06
N LYS A 348 -20.52 4.70 8.01
CA LYS A 348 -19.59 5.06 9.08
C LYS A 348 -19.42 3.92 10.08
N LEU A 349 -20.54 3.28 10.41
CA LEU A 349 -20.50 2.14 11.33
C LEU A 349 -19.77 0.95 10.72
N VAL A 350 -19.98 0.67 9.42
CA VAL A 350 -19.19 -0.36 8.70
C VAL A 350 -17.71 -0.04 8.70
N ALA A 351 -17.32 1.21 8.41
CA ALA A 351 -15.92 1.63 8.45
C ALA A 351 -15.29 1.38 9.82
N ASN A 352 -15.97 1.78 10.89
CA ASN A 352 -15.51 1.57 12.27
C ASN A 352 -15.36 0.08 12.61
N TRP A 353 -16.35 -0.76 12.28
CA TRP A 353 -16.26 -2.21 12.51
C TRP A 353 -15.14 -2.86 11.71
N MET A 354 -14.92 -2.41 10.50
CA MET A 354 -13.85 -2.91 9.65
C MET A 354 -12.46 -2.50 10.17
N THR A 355 -12.25 -1.22 10.47
CA THR A 355 -10.94 -0.70 10.85
C THR A 355 -10.54 -1.08 12.28
N VAL A 356 -11.50 -1.24 13.19
CA VAL A 356 -11.24 -1.55 14.59
C VAL A 356 -11.36 -3.06 14.88
N GLU A 357 -12.53 -3.64 14.63
CA GLU A 357 -12.80 -5.01 15.06
C GLU A 357 -12.24 -6.05 14.05
N LEU A 358 -12.52 -5.88 12.74
CA LEU A 358 -12.10 -6.85 11.73
C LEU A 358 -10.59 -6.86 11.57
N PHE A 359 -9.96 -5.69 11.38
CA PHE A 359 -8.50 -5.62 11.24
C PHE A 359 -7.78 -6.01 12.53
N GLY A 360 -8.36 -5.69 13.69
CA GLY A 360 -7.84 -6.15 14.98
C GLY A 360 -7.83 -7.68 15.09
N ALA A 361 -8.91 -8.35 14.66
CA ALA A 361 -9.02 -9.80 14.66
C ALA A 361 -8.07 -10.46 13.63
N LEU A 362 -7.97 -9.90 12.42
CA LEU A 362 -7.05 -10.39 11.39
C LEU A 362 -5.59 -10.30 11.86
N ASN A 363 -5.17 -9.15 12.38
CA ASN A 363 -3.82 -8.95 12.91
C ASN A 363 -3.49 -9.93 14.05
N LYS A 364 -4.42 -10.11 14.99
CA LYS A 364 -4.23 -11.04 16.11
C LYS A 364 -4.10 -12.50 15.66
N SER A 365 -4.80 -12.88 14.61
CA SER A 365 -4.79 -14.25 14.07
C SER A 365 -3.73 -14.50 13.00
N GLY A 366 -2.99 -13.47 12.56
CA GLY A 366 -2.04 -13.55 11.45
C GLY A 366 -2.69 -13.85 10.09
N LYS A 367 -3.99 -13.57 9.94
CA LYS A 367 -4.73 -13.76 8.70
C LYS A 367 -4.75 -12.47 7.86
N SER A 368 -4.83 -12.63 6.53
CA SER A 368 -5.10 -11.54 5.60
C SER A 368 -6.62 -11.39 5.36
N LEU A 369 -7.01 -10.29 4.73
CA LEU A 369 -8.41 -10.07 4.33
C LEU A 369 -8.89 -11.16 3.32
N GLU A 370 -8.00 -11.64 2.46
CA GLU A 370 -8.26 -12.71 1.49
C GLU A 370 -8.68 -14.03 2.16
N ASN A 371 -8.11 -14.33 3.33
CA ASN A 371 -8.41 -15.53 4.12
C ASN A 371 -9.35 -15.22 5.30
N CYS A 372 -10.08 -14.11 5.24
CA CYS A 372 -11.02 -13.71 6.27
C CYS A 372 -12.24 -14.63 6.32
N PRO A 373 -12.61 -15.20 7.48
CA PRO A 373 -13.80 -16.04 7.58
C PRO A 373 -15.12 -15.25 7.50
N ILE A 374 -15.07 -13.92 7.69
CA ILE A 374 -16.23 -13.04 7.60
C ILE A 374 -16.21 -12.39 6.21
N THR A 375 -17.22 -12.69 5.39
CA THR A 375 -17.38 -12.02 4.09
C THR A 375 -17.92 -10.60 4.24
N PRO A 376 -17.79 -9.72 3.21
CA PRO A 376 -18.37 -8.38 3.27
C PRO A 376 -19.86 -8.36 3.65
N GLU A 377 -20.64 -9.26 3.06
CA GLU A 377 -22.09 -9.36 3.30
C GLU A 377 -22.39 -9.70 4.76
N LYS A 378 -21.60 -10.61 5.37
CA LYS A 378 -21.75 -10.98 6.78
C LYS A 378 -21.42 -9.84 7.73
N LEU A 379 -20.37 -9.06 7.42
CA LEU A 379 -20.06 -7.86 8.19
C LEU A 379 -21.18 -6.82 8.06
N GLY A 380 -21.68 -6.62 6.84
CA GLY A 380 -22.83 -5.76 6.57
C GLY A 380 -24.10 -6.22 7.28
N GLU A 381 -24.37 -7.54 7.37
CA GLU A 381 -25.46 -8.12 8.13
C GLU A 381 -25.33 -7.78 9.62
N LEU A 382 -24.17 -7.97 10.23
CA LEU A 382 -23.93 -7.63 11.63
C LEU A 382 -24.19 -6.14 11.89
N VAL A 383 -23.67 -5.27 11.04
CA VAL A 383 -23.89 -3.81 11.15
C VAL A 383 -25.37 -3.47 10.99
N GLY A 384 -26.09 -4.16 10.10
CA GLY A 384 -27.55 -4.02 9.95
C GLY A 384 -28.28 -4.28 11.24
N LEU A 385 -28.00 -5.41 11.91
CA LEU A 385 -28.59 -5.81 13.19
C LEU A 385 -28.29 -4.82 14.34
N ILE A 386 -27.18 -4.10 14.26
CA ILE A 386 -26.83 -3.03 15.21
C ILE A 386 -27.66 -1.77 14.90
N SER A 387 -27.71 -1.40 13.62
CA SER A 387 -28.36 -0.16 13.17
C SER A 387 -29.88 -0.18 13.37
N ASP A 388 -30.52 -1.34 13.20
CA ASP A 388 -31.96 -1.52 13.42
C ASP A 388 -32.31 -1.79 14.89
N GLY A 389 -31.30 -1.90 15.77
CA GLY A 389 -31.50 -2.14 17.21
C GLY A 389 -31.85 -3.57 17.57
N THR A 390 -31.71 -4.53 16.66
CA THR A 390 -31.92 -5.96 16.92
C THR A 390 -30.94 -6.48 17.98
N ILE A 391 -29.71 -6.00 17.97
CA ILE A 391 -28.67 -6.30 18.97
C ILE A 391 -27.97 -5.02 19.44
N SER A 392 -27.50 -5.03 20.69
CA SER A 392 -26.67 -3.93 21.21
C SER A 392 -25.22 -4.06 20.72
N GLY A 393 -24.48 -2.93 20.71
CA GLY A 393 -23.05 -2.93 20.33
C GLY A 393 -22.18 -3.88 21.19
N ARG A 394 -22.59 -4.17 22.45
CA ARG A 394 -21.92 -5.16 23.30
C ARG A 394 -22.16 -6.57 22.78
N ILE A 395 -23.41 -6.93 22.51
CA ILE A 395 -23.77 -8.25 21.97
C ILE A 395 -23.11 -8.44 20.61
N ALA A 396 -23.06 -7.40 19.79
CA ALA A 396 -22.43 -7.44 18.47
C ALA A 396 -20.95 -7.85 18.53
N LYS A 397 -20.20 -7.47 19.58
CA LYS A 397 -18.81 -7.92 19.76
C LYS A 397 -18.70 -9.41 20.06
N ASP A 398 -19.60 -9.95 20.87
CA ASP A 398 -19.64 -11.38 21.16
C ASP A 398 -20.05 -12.18 19.92
N VAL A 399 -21.05 -11.69 19.17
CA VAL A 399 -21.46 -12.25 17.87
C VAL A 399 -20.33 -12.22 16.86
N PHE A 400 -19.62 -11.09 16.74
CA PHE A 400 -18.48 -10.95 15.84
C PHE A 400 -17.36 -11.94 16.15
N ALA A 401 -17.02 -12.14 17.42
CA ALA A 401 -16.01 -13.11 17.82
C ALA A 401 -16.37 -14.52 17.35
N GLU A 402 -17.63 -14.93 17.51
CA GLU A 402 -18.11 -16.22 17.04
C GLU A 402 -18.20 -16.32 15.52
N MET A 403 -18.60 -15.25 14.82
CA MET A 403 -18.53 -15.18 13.37
C MET A 403 -17.11 -15.41 12.87
N PHE A 404 -16.12 -14.82 13.55
CA PHE A 404 -14.71 -14.93 13.15
C PHE A 404 -14.14 -16.34 13.39
N GLU A 405 -14.62 -17.04 14.43
CA GLU A 405 -14.24 -18.43 14.71
C GLU A 405 -14.92 -19.44 13.78
N THR A 406 -16.23 -19.27 13.54
CA THR A 406 -17.07 -20.28 12.91
C THR A 406 -17.38 -20.02 11.45
N GLY A 407 -17.21 -18.76 10.99
CA GLY A 407 -17.63 -18.30 9.67
C GLY A 407 -19.15 -18.22 9.49
N LYS A 408 -19.97 -18.38 10.55
CA LYS A 408 -21.44 -18.25 10.47
C LYS A 408 -21.85 -16.79 10.23
N GLY A 409 -23.08 -16.57 9.73
CA GLY A 409 -23.69 -15.25 9.61
C GLY A 409 -24.17 -14.72 10.97
N ALA A 410 -24.24 -13.39 11.11
CA ALA A 410 -24.63 -12.74 12.35
C ALA A 410 -26.05 -13.10 12.78
N ALA A 411 -27.02 -13.07 11.85
CA ALA A 411 -28.43 -13.40 12.14
C ALA A 411 -28.59 -14.83 12.65
N ALA A 412 -27.85 -15.81 12.07
CA ALA A 412 -27.91 -17.19 12.52
C ALA A 412 -27.44 -17.35 13.97
N ILE A 413 -26.34 -16.68 14.35
CA ILE A 413 -25.80 -16.72 15.72
C ILE A 413 -26.78 -16.05 16.69
N VAL A 414 -27.34 -14.90 16.31
CA VAL A 414 -28.32 -14.17 17.13
C VAL A 414 -29.57 -15.02 17.39
N ASP A 415 -30.07 -15.71 16.37
CA ASP A 415 -31.25 -16.59 16.49
C ASP A 415 -30.94 -17.87 17.29
N GLU A 416 -29.82 -18.55 17.03
CA GLU A 416 -29.41 -19.75 17.75
C GLU A 416 -29.24 -19.50 19.25
N LYS A 417 -28.75 -18.33 19.64
CA LYS A 417 -28.48 -17.96 21.05
C LYS A 417 -29.55 -17.11 21.71
N GLY A 418 -30.57 -16.71 20.94
CA GLY A 418 -31.64 -15.87 21.47
C GLY A 418 -31.17 -14.49 21.91
N LEU A 419 -30.21 -13.87 21.17
CA LEU A 419 -29.53 -12.64 21.57
C LEU A 419 -30.26 -11.36 21.13
N LYS A 420 -31.49 -11.47 20.62
CA LYS A 420 -32.29 -10.29 20.22
C LYS A 420 -32.52 -9.38 21.42
N GLN A 421 -32.38 -8.09 21.18
CA GLN A 421 -32.61 -7.07 22.20
C GLN A 421 -34.07 -7.04 22.62
N VAL A 422 -34.33 -7.03 23.91
CA VAL A 422 -35.66 -6.85 24.45
C VAL A 422 -35.98 -5.36 24.43
N SER A 423 -36.90 -4.98 23.56
CA SER A 423 -37.42 -3.60 23.42
C SER A 423 -38.88 -3.49 23.91
N ASP A 424 -39.43 -4.54 24.50
CA ASP A 424 -40.75 -4.48 25.12
C ASP A 424 -40.68 -3.66 26.43
N SER A 425 -41.35 -2.50 26.43
CA SER A 425 -41.38 -1.58 27.58
C SER A 425 -41.94 -2.23 28.83
N GLY A 426 -42.94 -3.11 28.71
CA GLY A 426 -43.53 -3.81 29.85
C GLY A 426 -42.59 -4.84 30.49
N ALA A 427 -41.85 -5.59 29.66
CA ALA A 427 -40.84 -6.54 30.14
C ALA A 427 -39.69 -5.80 30.83
N ILE A 428 -39.18 -4.71 30.25
CA ILE A 428 -38.12 -3.87 30.82
C ILE A 428 -38.60 -3.22 32.11
N GLU A 429 -39.83 -2.75 32.19
CA GLU A 429 -40.40 -2.14 33.36
C GLU A 429 -40.52 -3.14 34.52
N THR A 430 -40.96 -4.36 34.23
CA THR A 430 -41.03 -5.45 35.22
C THR A 430 -39.65 -5.78 35.79
N LEU A 431 -38.63 -5.85 34.94
CA LEU A 431 -37.26 -6.10 35.35
C LEU A 431 -36.69 -4.98 36.22
N ILE A 432 -36.97 -3.73 35.87
CA ILE A 432 -36.59 -2.55 36.65
C ILE A 432 -37.25 -2.60 38.03
N ASP A 433 -38.54 -2.91 38.11
CA ASP A 433 -39.23 -3.01 39.37
C ASP A 433 -38.65 -4.07 40.31
N GLN A 434 -38.25 -5.20 39.75
CA GLN A 434 -37.54 -6.25 40.50
C GLN A 434 -36.18 -5.75 41.02
N VAL A 435 -35.40 -5.06 40.19
CA VAL A 435 -34.09 -4.53 40.60
C VAL A 435 -34.25 -3.43 41.66
N LEU A 436 -35.22 -2.54 41.53
CA LEU A 436 -35.47 -1.50 42.54
C LEU A 436 -35.95 -2.09 43.85
N ALA A 437 -36.87 -3.06 43.82
CA ALA A 437 -37.37 -3.76 45.02
C ALA A 437 -36.25 -4.51 45.78
N ALA A 438 -35.32 -5.12 45.05
CA ALA A 438 -34.16 -5.82 45.62
C ALA A 438 -33.08 -4.90 46.20
N ASN A 439 -33.13 -3.58 45.95
CA ASN A 439 -32.12 -2.62 46.36
C ASN A 439 -32.74 -1.34 46.96
N GLN A 440 -33.75 -1.47 47.77
CA GLN A 440 -34.54 -0.37 48.31
C GLN A 440 -33.68 0.66 49.09
N ASP A 441 -32.69 0.19 49.84
CA ASP A 441 -31.72 1.03 50.57
C ASP A 441 -30.97 2.01 49.62
N LYS A 442 -30.61 1.54 48.44
CA LYS A 442 -29.93 2.35 47.43
C LYS A 442 -30.89 3.27 46.66
N VAL A 443 -32.15 2.88 46.53
CA VAL A 443 -33.20 3.75 45.98
C VAL A 443 -33.37 4.96 46.92
N ASP A 444 -33.43 4.74 48.22
CA ASP A 444 -33.56 5.79 49.22
C ASP A 444 -32.32 6.71 49.24
N ASP A 445 -31.15 6.10 49.12
CA ASP A 445 -29.87 6.84 48.96
C ASP A 445 -29.83 7.72 47.70
N TYR A 446 -30.29 7.20 46.55
CA TYR A 446 -30.38 7.96 45.30
C TYR A 446 -31.35 9.15 45.48
N ARG A 447 -32.54 8.92 46.01
CA ARG A 447 -33.54 9.97 46.29
C ARG A 447 -33.04 10.96 47.32
N GLY A 448 -32.08 10.56 48.17
CA GLY A 448 -31.36 11.44 49.12
C GLY A 448 -30.25 12.27 48.52
N GLY A 449 -30.06 12.24 47.15
CA GLY A 449 -29.10 13.05 46.42
C GLY A 449 -27.82 12.36 45.99
N LYS A 450 -27.71 11.02 46.10
CA LYS A 450 -26.56 10.25 45.62
C LYS A 450 -26.69 9.86 44.12
N ASP A 451 -26.67 10.82 43.22
CA ASP A 451 -26.91 10.63 41.77
C ASP A 451 -26.00 9.58 41.09
N LYS A 452 -24.82 9.31 41.68
CA LYS A 452 -23.89 8.26 41.18
C LYS A 452 -24.47 6.85 41.21
N LEU A 453 -25.50 6.61 42.02
CA LEU A 453 -26.18 5.31 42.11
C LEU A 453 -27.05 5.02 40.88
N PHE A 454 -27.38 6.00 40.04
CA PHE A 454 -28.09 5.73 38.79
C PHE A 454 -27.34 4.73 37.91
N GLY A 455 -26.04 4.87 37.76
CA GLY A 455 -25.19 3.93 36.99
C GLY A 455 -25.18 2.50 37.61
N PHE A 456 -25.30 2.39 38.92
CA PHE A 456 -25.44 1.08 39.57
C PHE A 456 -26.73 0.39 39.14
N PHE A 457 -27.89 1.08 39.18
CA PHE A 457 -29.17 0.49 38.78
C PHE A 457 -29.19 0.10 37.31
N VAL A 458 -28.66 0.95 36.41
CA VAL A 458 -28.51 0.59 35.01
C VAL A 458 -27.67 -0.67 34.86
N GLY A 459 -26.55 -0.77 35.56
CA GLY A 459 -25.68 -1.96 35.55
C GLY A 459 -26.38 -3.24 36.03
N GLN A 460 -27.23 -3.14 37.07
CA GLN A 460 -27.99 -4.29 37.58
C GLN A 460 -29.06 -4.76 36.59
N VAL A 461 -29.85 -3.81 36.01
CA VAL A 461 -30.84 -4.16 34.99
C VAL A 461 -30.20 -4.80 33.77
N MET A 462 -29.08 -4.26 33.33
CA MET A 462 -28.34 -4.85 32.21
C MET A 462 -27.78 -6.24 32.52
N LYS A 463 -27.36 -6.48 33.78
CA LYS A 463 -26.89 -7.78 34.23
C LYS A 463 -28.02 -8.81 34.28
N GLU A 464 -29.14 -8.46 34.86
CA GLU A 464 -30.32 -9.35 35.00
C GLU A 464 -30.95 -9.66 33.64
N SER A 465 -30.89 -8.73 32.69
CA SER A 465 -31.35 -8.96 31.30
C SER A 465 -30.33 -9.74 30.46
N GLY A 466 -29.17 -10.14 30.98
CA GLY A 466 -28.09 -10.72 30.16
C GLY A 466 -27.53 -9.79 29.12
N GLY A 467 -27.70 -8.46 29.27
CA GLY A 467 -27.31 -7.44 28.31
C GLY A 467 -28.32 -7.22 27.18
N GLN A 468 -29.47 -7.86 27.24
CA GLN A 468 -30.49 -7.80 26.16
C GLN A 468 -31.46 -6.61 26.30
N ALA A 469 -31.62 -6.00 27.47
CA ALA A 469 -32.50 -4.82 27.62
C ALA A 469 -31.97 -3.62 26.83
N ASN A 470 -32.85 -2.88 26.17
CA ASN A 470 -32.47 -1.66 25.44
C ASN A 470 -31.98 -0.58 26.42
N PRO A 471 -30.69 -0.16 26.37
CA PRO A 471 -30.12 0.76 27.35
C PRO A 471 -30.82 2.13 27.37
N GLY A 472 -31.31 2.61 26.23
CA GLY A 472 -32.05 3.87 26.12
C GLY A 472 -33.37 3.80 26.88
N MET A 473 -34.13 2.73 26.67
CA MET A 473 -35.37 2.49 27.37
C MET A 473 -35.15 2.24 28.87
N VAL A 474 -34.13 1.47 29.24
CA VAL A 474 -33.75 1.27 30.64
C VAL A 474 -33.46 2.59 31.33
N ASN A 475 -32.66 3.47 30.69
CA ASN A 475 -32.35 4.79 31.24
C ASN A 475 -33.60 5.66 31.40
N GLN A 476 -34.49 5.66 30.41
CA GLN A 476 -35.73 6.45 30.45
C GLN A 476 -36.68 5.96 31.56
N ILE A 477 -36.96 4.67 31.61
CA ILE A 477 -37.89 4.09 32.61
C ILE A 477 -37.28 4.18 34.02
N LEU A 478 -36.00 3.92 34.19
CA LEU A 478 -35.30 4.06 35.49
C LEU A 478 -35.37 5.49 36.00
N ARG A 479 -35.14 6.49 35.18
CA ARG A 479 -35.29 7.92 35.58
C ARG A 479 -36.67 8.21 36.03
N SER A 480 -37.67 7.85 35.22
CA SER A 480 -39.09 8.07 35.60
C SER A 480 -39.46 7.44 36.96
N LYS A 481 -38.99 6.22 37.23
CA LYS A 481 -39.29 5.52 38.49
C LYS A 481 -38.46 5.99 39.70
N LEU A 482 -37.22 6.38 39.50
CA LEU A 482 -36.35 6.87 40.56
C LEU A 482 -36.63 8.30 40.97
N ASP A 483 -36.93 9.17 39.99
CA ASP A 483 -37.21 10.59 40.20
C ASP A 483 -38.66 10.87 40.64
N GLY A 484 -39.52 9.85 40.63
CA GLY A 484 -40.87 9.90 41.16
C GLY A 484 -41.83 10.69 40.31
N ALA A 485 -41.65 10.70 38.97
CA ALA A 485 -42.57 11.33 38.00
C ALA A 485 -43.61 10.32 37.53
#